data_616bede8c40dc2bbf249d2697d9c192f
#
_entry.id   616bede8c40dc2bbf249d2697d9c192f
#
_cell.length_a   1.000
_cell.length_b   1.000
_cell.length_c   1.000
_cell.angle_alpha   90.00
_cell.angle_beta   90.00
_cell.angle_gamma   90.00
#
_symmetry.space_group_name_H-M   'P 1'
#
loop_
_entity.id
_entity.type
_entity.pdbx_description
1 polymer ?
#
loop_
_entity_poly.entity_id
_entity_poly.type
_entity_poly.pdbx_seq_one_letter_code
_entity_poly.pdbx_strand_id
1 'polypeptide(L)'
;FYESIKPRETEHFSDKENHLVDTFDFATYSIYNYKMRMTFRSLYSILDKVAFFLNEYFEIGIKEYDVNYKSIWYIAKKKANGEIIYKYNNPIKEKINSNWGLYGIYWIYKDFIEGKKTSPNPKITEISKIRNSLEHKYLKTILTIGEVRILKEKQKSFDDKLAFYISIEELYDIVLFLLKTIRSLIINLI
;
A
#
# COMPACT_ATOMS: atom_id res chain seq x y z
N PHE A 1 4.04 1.66 14.68
CA PHE A 1 2.94 2.57 14.30
C PHE A 1 2.56 3.52 15.43
N TYR A 2 2.28 3.00 16.63
CA TYR A 2 1.93 3.85 17.78
C TYR A 2 3.05 4.85 18.12
N GLU A 3 4.29 4.40 18.09
CA GLU A 3 5.48 5.24 18.27
C GLU A 3 5.64 6.33 17.19
N SER A 4 5.19 6.07 15.97
CA SER A 4 5.26 7.05 14.87
C SER A 4 4.15 8.12 14.96
N ILE A 5 3.13 7.89 15.80
CA ILE A 5 1.97 8.78 15.94
C ILE A 5 2.13 9.71 17.15
N LYS A 6 2.97 9.38 18.13
CA LYS A 6 3.15 10.23 19.30
C LYS A 6 3.33 11.67 18.87
N PRO A 7 2.47 12.60 19.32
CA PRO A 7 2.62 13.99 18.98
C PRO A 7 4.03 14.45 19.39
N ARG A 8 4.53 15.41 18.65
CA ARG A 8 5.86 15.98 18.69
C ARG A 8 6.26 16.64 20.03
N GLU A 9 5.75 16.17 21.15
CA GLU A 9 6.03 16.76 22.47
C GLU A 9 7.50 16.59 22.89
N THR A 10 8.19 15.59 22.33
CA THR A 10 9.63 15.45 22.53
C THR A 10 10.30 15.04 21.22
N GLU A 11 11.22 15.88 20.77
CA GLU A 11 12.08 15.56 19.63
C GLU A 11 12.88 14.29 19.93
N HIS A 12 12.86 13.33 18.99
CA HIS A 12 13.63 12.10 19.15
C HIS A 12 15.12 12.41 19.16
N PHE A 13 15.90 11.72 20.00
CA PHE A 13 17.33 12.00 20.16
C PHE A 13 18.11 11.97 18.83
N SER A 14 17.70 11.13 17.86
CA SER A 14 18.35 11.03 16.55
C SER A 14 18.05 12.23 15.63
N ASP A 15 17.02 13.00 15.96
CA ASP A 15 16.59 14.15 15.16
C ASP A 15 17.15 15.47 15.73
N LYS A 16 17.68 15.43 16.96
CA LYS A 16 18.27 16.61 17.60
C LYS A 16 19.47 17.12 16.80
N GLU A 17 19.53 18.44 16.68
CA GLU A 17 20.63 19.15 16.00
C GLU A 17 20.82 18.80 14.51
N ASN A 18 19.84 18.11 13.89
CA ASN A 18 19.86 17.80 12.47
C ASN A 18 18.92 18.69 11.69
N HIS A 19 19.31 19.03 10.46
CA HIS A 19 18.39 19.66 9.51
C HIS A 19 17.39 18.63 8.99
N LEU A 20 16.16 18.66 9.51
CA LEU A 20 15.12 17.70 9.17
C LEU A 20 14.37 18.04 7.88
N VAL A 21 14.56 19.24 7.35
CA VAL A 21 13.86 19.74 6.15
C VAL A 21 14.88 20.17 5.12
N ASP A 22 14.78 19.66 3.91
CA ASP A 22 15.57 20.14 2.78
C ASP A 22 15.01 21.50 2.33
N THR A 23 15.89 22.50 2.18
CA THR A 23 15.50 23.87 1.82
C THR A 23 15.10 24.02 0.36
N PHE A 24 15.48 23.10 -0.51
CA PHE A 24 15.19 23.17 -1.95
C PHE A 24 13.93 22.42 -2.35
N ASP A 25 13.66 21.27 -1.72
CA ASP A 25 12.52 20.42 -2.07
C ASP A 25 11.53 20.18 -0.91
N PHE A 26 11.76 20.83 0.24
CA PHE A 26 10.93 20.76 1.45
C PHE A 26 10.73 19.35 2.00
N ALA A 27 11.50 18.38 1.54
CA ALA A 27 11.43 17.01 2.03
C ALA A 27 11.86 16.91 3.50
N THR A 28 11.14 16.12 4.28
CA THR A 28 11.41 15.93 5.71
C THR A 28 12.04 14.56 5.99
N TYR A 29 13.07 14.55 6.84
CA TYR A 29 13.92 13.39 7.11
C TYR A 29 13.87 12.91 8.57
N SER A 30 12.78 13.17 9.30
CA SER A 30 12.65 12.74 10.69
C SER A 30 12.55 11.22 10.84
N ILE A 31 12.95 10.71 12.03
CA ILE A 31 12.79 9.29 12.38
C ILE A 31 11.32 8.84 12.32
N TYR A 32 10.38 9.74 12.62
CA TYR A 32 8.94 9.46 12.54
C TYR A 32 8.50 9.17 11.10
N ASN A 33 9.01 9.94 10.13
CA ASN A 33 8.74 9.70 8.72
C ASN A 33 9.32 8.36 8.26
N TYR A 34 10.51 8.02 8.73
CA TYR A 34 11.11 6.72 8.46
C TYR A 34 10.26 5.58 9.03
N LYS A 35 9.88 5.66 10.32
CA LYS A 35 9.01 4.67 10.97
C LYS A 35 7.67 4.53 10.25
N MET A 36 7.08 5.62 9.78
CA MET A 36 5.83 5.61 9.03
C MET A 36 5.95 4.85 7.70
N ARG A 37 7.03 5.10 6.94
CA ARG A 37 7.32 4.38 5.68
C ARG A 37 7.56 2.89 5.94
N MET A 38 8.29 2.54 6.98
CA MET A 38 8.53 1.15 7.36
C MET A 38 7.24 0.45 7.81
N THR A 39 6.38 1.14 8.56
CA THR A 39 5.07 0.64 8.96
C THR A 39 4.19 0.37 7.72
N PHE A 40 4.17 1.30 6.76
CA PHE A 40 3.45 1.09 5.51
C PHE A 40 3.93 -0.19 4.78
N ARG A 41 5.26 -0.35 4.61
CA ARG A 41 5.83 -1.54 3.95
C ARG A 41 5.46 -2.82 4.67
N SER A 42 5.57 -2.83 6.00
CA SER A 42 5.22 -3.99 6.83
C SER A 42 3.76 -4.38 6.70
N LEU A 43 2.85 -3.40 6.77
CA LEU A 43 1.42 -3.64 6.59
C LEU A 43 1.09 -4.14 5.18
N TYR A 44 1.67 -3.52 4.15
CA TYR A 44 1.43 -3.95 2.78
C TYR A 44 1.92 -5.37 2.51
N SER A 45 3.07 -5.76 3.08
CA SER A 45 3.62 -7.12 2.95
C SER A 45 2.73 -8.21 3.56
N ILE A 46 1.84 -7.87 4.50
CA ILE A 46 0.89 -8.83 5.09
C ILE A 46 -0.08 -9.35 4.02
N LEU A 47 -0.44 -8.54 3.03
CA LEU A 47 -1.30 -8.98 1.92
C LEU A 47 -0.71 -10.19 1.21
N ASP A 48 0.59 -10.14 0.89
CA ASP A 48 1.27 -11.25 0.22
C ASP A 48 1.42 -12.46 1.16
N LYS A 49 1.71 -12.23 2.44
CA LYS A 49 1.75 -13.32 3.45
C LYS A 49 0.41 -14.03 3.60
N VAL A 50 -0.70 -13.28 3.54
CA VAL A 50 -2.04 -13.87 3.52
C VAL A 50 -2.26 -14.66 2.24
N ALA A 51 -1.76 -14.19 1.10
CA ALA A 51 -1.83 -14.94 -0.15
C ALA A 51 -1.09 -16.29 -0.05
N PHE A 52 0.12 -16.30 0.50
CA PHE A 52 0.86 -17.54 0.77
C PHE A 52 0.09 -18.48 1.69
N PHE A 53 -0.43 -17.97 2.80
CA PHE A 53 -1.24 -18.77 3.72
C PHE A 53 -2.45 -19.40 3.02
N LEU A 54 -3.20 -18.61 2.23
CA LEU A 54 -4.38 -19.12 1.50
C LEU A 54 -3.99 -20.16 0.44
N ASN A 55 -2.84 -19.97 -0.24
CA ASN A 55 -2.34 -20.93 -1.22
C ASN A 55 -2.08 -22.30 -0.59
N GLU A 56 -1.40 -22.32 0.55
CA GLU A 56 -1.07 -23.54 1.27
C GLU A 56 -2.30 -24.17 1.94
N TYR A 57 -3.06 -23.38 2.69
CA TYR A 57 -4.21 -23.87 3.47
C TYR A 57 -5.33 -24.44 2.58
N PHE A 58 -5.58 -23.85 1.43
CA PHE A 58 -6.60 -24.31 0.50
C PHE A 58 -6.05 -25.16 -0.64
N GLU A 59 -4.77 -25.49 -0.63
CA GLU A 59 -4.10 -26.29 -1.66
C GLU A 59 -4.38 -25.78 -3.09
N ILE A 60 -4.24 -24.46 -3.29
CA ILE A 60 -4.59 -23.81 -4.57
C ILE A 60 -3.60 -24.23 -5.67
N GLY A 61 -2.35 -24.52 -5.29
CA GLY A 61 -1.33 -25.04 -6.20
C GLY A 61 -0.64 -23.98 -7.06
N ILE A 62 -0.66 -22.71 -6.62
CA ILE A 62 0.13 -21.64 -7.27
C ILE A 62 1.58 -21.80 -6.84
N LYS A 63 2.51 -21.74 -7.81
CA LYS A 63 3.95 -21.81 -7.51
C LYS A 63 4.39 -20.63 -6.64
N GLU A 64 5.29 -20.89 -5.70
CA GLU A 64 5.71 -19.93 -4.68
C GLU A 64 6.08 -18.55 -5.25
N TYR A 65 6.85 -18.49 -6.34
CA TYR A 65 7.28 -17.23 -6.95
C TYR A 65 6.16 -16.47 -7.69
N ASP A 66 5.01 -17.10 -7.96
CA ASP A 66 3.84 -16.49 -8.61
C ASP A 66 2.77 -16.09 -7.60
N VAL A 67 2.92 -16.52 -6.31
CA VAL A 67 1.95 -16.21 -5.26
C VAL A 67 2.01 -14.71 -4.90
N ASN A 68 0.88 -14.06 -5.04
CA ASN A 68 0.66 -12.69 -4.55
C ASN A 68 -0.84 -12.48 -4.29
N TYR A 69 -1.20 -11.39 -3.61
CA TYR A 69 -2.58 -11.15 -3.20
C TYR A 69 -3.58 -11.07 -4.35
N LYS A 70 -3.14 -10.87 -5.59
CA LYS A 70 -4.00 -10.90 -6.79
C LYS A 70 -4.10 -12.29 -7.38
N SER A 71 -2.99 -13.05 -7.47
CA SER A 71 -2.94 -14.35 -8.15
C SER A 71 -3.77 -15.43 -7.46
N ILE A 72 -4.00 -15.28 -6.14
CA ILE A 72 -4.91 -16.17 -5.38
C ILE A 72 -6.31 -16.19 -6.01
N TRP A 73 -6.82 -15.03 -6.41
CA TRP A 73 -8.20 -14.89 -6.87
C TRP A 73 -8.36 -15.07 -8.37
N TYR A 74 -7.34 -14.67 -9.15
CA TYR A 74 -7.43 -14.62 -10.61
C TYR A 74 -6.18 -15.14 -11.30
N ILE A 75 -6.41 -15.97 -12.31
CA ILE A 75 -5.38 -16.45 -13.23
C ILE A 75 -5.40 -15.59 -14.49
N ALA A 76 -4.26 -15.02 -14.85
CA ALA A 76 -4.09 -14.32 -16.12
C ALA A 76 -4.00 -15.33 -17.27
N LYS A 77 -4.88 -15.20 -18.26
CA LYS A 77 -4.83 -15.98 -19.51
C LYS A 77 -4.64 -15.05 -20.70
N LYS A 78 -3.65 -15.33 -21.53
CA LYS A 78 -3.40 -14.59 -22.77
C LYS A 78 -4.28 -15.18 -23.88
N LYS A 79 -5.11 -14.38 -24.52
CA LYS A 79 -5.87 -14.78 -25.71
C LYS A 79 -4.96 -14.84 -26.94
N ALA A 80 -5.43 -15.47 -28.01
CA ALA A 80 -4.71 -15.55 -29.29
C ALA A 80 -4.39 -14.17 -29.90
N ASN A 81 -5.23 -13.17 -29.64
CA ASN A 81 -5.04 -11.78 -30.07
C ASN A 81 -4.06 -10.98 -29.17
N GLY A 82 -3.40 -11.62 -28.20
CA GLY A 82 -2.48 -10.98 -27.27
C GLY A 82 -3.13 -10.30 -26.05
N GLU A 83 -4.46 -10.21 -25.99
CA GLU A 83 -5.19 -9.63 -24.87
C GLU A 83 -5.10 -10.51 -23.62
N ILE A 84 -4.83 -9.90 -22.45
CA ILE A 84 -4.80 -10.61 -21.17
C ILE A 84 -6.20 -10.51 -20.52
N ILE A 85 -6.82 -11.66 -20.33
CA ILE A 85 -8.06 -11.79 -19.56
C ILE A 85 -7.76 -12.44 -18.21
N TYR A 86 -8.43 -11.96 -17.16
CA TYR A 86 -8.36 -12.54 -15.83
C TYR A 86 -9.57 -13.43 -15.61
N LYS A 87 -9.33 -14.72 -15.34
CA LYS A 87 -10.37 -15.68 -14.95
C LYS A 87 -10.24 -16.01 -13.48
N TYR A 88 -11.37 -16.22 -12.80
CA TYR A 88 -11.35 -16.71 -11.43
C TYR A 88 -10.52 -17.99 -11.30
N ASN A 89 -9.77 -18.06 -10.22
CA ASN A 89 -9.09 -19.28 -9.84
C ASN A 89 -10.13 -20.27 -9.30
N ASN A 90 -10.43 -21.35 -10.04
CA ASN A 90 -11.52 -22.25 -9.71
C ASN A 90 -11.41 -22.87 -8.30
N PRO A 91 -10.25 -23.39 -7.84
CA PRO A 91 -10.14 -23.96 -6.51
C PRO A 91 -10.63 -23.05 -5.39
N ILE A 92 -10.31 -21.75 -5.46
CA ILE A 92 -10.73 -20.82 -4.41
C ILE A 92 -12.17 -20.33 -4.58
N LYS A 93 -12.65 -20.25 -5.83
CA LYS A 93 -14.02 -19.83 -6.13
C LYS A 93 -15.07 -20.73 -5.48
N GLU A 94 -14.85 -22.03 -5.51
CA GLU A 94 -15.76 -23.00 -4.87
C GLU A 94 -15.78 -22.83 -3.36
N LYS A 95 -14.63 -22.55 -2.76
CA LYS A 95 -14.48 -22.40 -1.30
C LYS A 95 -15.03 -21.05 -0.77
N ILE A 96 -15.03 -20.00 -1.55
CA ILE A 96 -15.58 -18.68 -1.15
C ILE A 96 -17.05 -18.80 -0.75
N ASN A 97 -17.85 -19.56 -1.46
CA ASN A 97 -19.28 -19.66 -1.20
C ASN A 97 -19.63 -20.41 0.10
N SER A 98 -18.73 -21.22 0.60
CA SER A 98 -18.91 -22.03 1.83
C SER A 98 -18.17 -21.50 3.05
N ASN A 99 -17.33 -20.47 2.88
CA ASN A 99 -16.49 -19.91 3.95
C ASN A 99 -16.64 -18.38 4.03
N TRP A 100 -17.33 -17.92 5.07
CA TRP A 100 -17.61 -16.49 5.30
C TRP A 100 -16.33 -15.66 5.52
N GLY A 101 -15.34 -16.20 6.20
CA GLY A 101 -14.06 -15.51 6.39
C GLY A 101 -13.35 -15.30 5.06
N LEU A 102 -13.27 -16.35 4.23
CA LEU A 102 -12.69 -16.25 2.90
C LEU A 102 -13.46 -15.26 1.99
N TYR A 103 -14.79 -15.23 2.14
CA TYR A 103 -15.63 -14.26 1.44
C TYR A 103 -15.31 -12.82 1.88
N GLY A 104 -15.12 -12.57 3.17
CA GLY A 104 -14.70 -11.27 3.69
C GLY A 104 -13.33 -10.83 3.15
N ILE A 105 -12.35 -11.75 3.13
CA ILE A 105 -11.01 -11.49 2.55
C ILE A 105 -11.11 -11.17 1.06
N TYR A 106 -11.97 -11.87 0.32
CA TYR A 106 -12.20 -11.61 -1.10
C TYR A 106 -12.78 -10.20 -1.36
N TRP A 107 -13.72 -9.74 -0.51
CA TRP A 107 -14.25 -8.37 -0.65
C TRP A 107 -13.19 -7.30 -0.35
N ILE A 108 -12.34 -7.51 0.66
CA ILE A 108 -11.19 -6.64 0.90
C ILE A 108 -10.27 -6.60 -0.34
N TYR A 109 -10.04 -7.75 -0.98
CA TYR A 109 -9.31 -7.81 -2.24
C TYR A 109 -9.98 -6.97 -3.35
N LYS A 110 -11.28 -7.12 -3.53
CA LYS A 110 -12.03 -6.36 -4.54
C LYS A 110 -11.88 -4.86 -4.34
N ASP A 111 -12.04 -4.38 -3.12
CA ASP A 111 -11.89 -2.97 -2.81
C ASP A 111 -10.46 -2.48 -3.06
N PHE A 112 -9.46 -3.28 -2.73
CA PHE A 112 -8.05 -2.90 -2.78
C PHE A 112 -7.42 -2.98 -4.18
N ILE A 113 -7.77 -3.99 -4.97
CA ILE A 113 -7.09 -4.29 -6.23
C ILE A 113 -7.98 -3.97 -7.43
N GLU A 114 -9.23 -4.41 -7.42
CA GLU A 114 -10.16 -4.15 -8.52
C GLU A 114 -10.71 -2.72 -8.48
N GLY A 115 -10.87 -2.16 -7.30
CA GLY A 115 -11.37 -0.81 -7.09
C GLY A 115 -10.52 0.30 -7.68
N LYS A 116 -9.29 0.02 -8.15
CA LYS A 116 -8.39 1.04 -8.73
C LYS A 116 -9.01 1.87 -9.86
N LYS A 117 -9.95 1.29 -10.61
CA LYS A 117 -10.65 1.98 -11.71
C LYS A 117 -12.05 2.47 -11.35
N THR A 118 -12.66 1.90 -10.35
CA THR A 118 -14.08 2.09 -10.02
C THR A 118 -14.33 2.42 -8.55
N SER A 119 -13.31 2.32 -7.68
CA SER A 119 -13.47 2.61 -6.26
C SER A 119 -13.71 4.10 -6.03
N PRO A 120 -14.75 4.47 -5.30
CA PRO A 120 -14.95 5.84 -4.85
C PRO A 120 -13.93 6.27 -3.79
N ASN A 121 -13.10 5.35 -3.27
CA ASN A 121 -12.14 5.65 -2.23
C ASN A 121 -10.77 6.05 -2.82
N PRO A 122 -10.40 7.35 -2.79
CA PRO A 122 -9.13 7.84 -3.33
C PRO A 122 -7.91 7.25 -2.62
N LYS A 123 -8.03 6.84 -1.34
CA LYS A 123 -6.93 6.25 -0.56
C LYS A 123 -6.36 4.98 -1.20
N ILE A 124 -7.17 4.20 -1.89
CA ILE A 124 -6.72 2.97 -2.56
C ILE A 124 -5.76 3.27 -3.72
N THR A 125 -6.05 4.30 -4.49
CA THR A 125 -5.16 4.75 -5.56
C THR A 125 -3.83 5.26 -4.99
N GLU A 126 -3.88 6.03 -3.91
CA GLU A 126 -2.69 6.57 -3.24
C GLU A 126 -1.82 5.46 -2.62
N ILE A 127 -2.42 4.43 -2.00
CA ILE A 127 -1.68 3.26 -1.49
C ILE A 127 -0.83 2.62 -2.59
N SER A 128 -1.39 2.47 -3.79
CA SER A 128 -0.65 1.89 -4.92
C SER A 128 0.49 2.78 -5.39
N LYS A 129 0.32 4.09 -5.40
CA LYS A 129 1.38 5.06 -5.75
C LYS A 129 2.49 5.06 -4.70
N ILE A 130 2.14 5.07 -3.41
CA ILE A 130 3.09 5.01 -2.30
C ILE A 130 3.91 3.73 -2.38
N ARG A 131 3.26 2.57 -2.53
CA ARG A 131 3.93 1.28 -2.67
C ARG A 131 4.94 1.30 -3.82
N ASN A 132 4.52 1.73 -5.01
CA ASN A 132 5.40 1.80 -6.16
C ASN A 132 6.57 2.78 -5.96
N SER A 133 6.34 3.88 -5.25
CA SER A 133 7.38 4.85 -4.94
C SER A 133 8.38 4.33 -3.92
N LEU A 134 7.92 3.59 -2.91
CA LEU A 134 8.79 2.97 -1.90
C LEU A 134 9.64 1.83 -2.45
N GLU A 135 9.17 1.10 -3.48
CA GLU A 135 9.88 -0.06 -4.05
C GLU A 135 10.77 0.32 -5.26
N HIS A 136 10.33 1.28 -6.09
CA HIS A 136 10.95 1.51 -7.38
C HIS A 136 11.35 2.97 -7.64
N LYS A 137 11.00 3.90 -6.74
CA LYS A 137 11.17 5.35 -6.91
C LYS A 137 11.51 6.00 -5.57
N TYR A 138 11.28 7.30 -5.49
CA TYR A 138 11.47 8.08 -4.26
C TYR A 138 10.13 8.55 -3.71
N LEU A 139 9.88 8.27 -2.42
CA LEU A 139 8.80 8.87 -1.66
C LEU A 139 9.36 10.04 -0.86
N LYS A 140 8.94 11.26 -1.17
CA LYS A 140 9.29 12.46 -0.42
C LYS A 140 8.10 12.88 0.44
N THR A 141 8.32 12.96 1.74
CA THR A 141 7.33 13.44 2.70
C THR A 141 7.58 14.91 3.01
N ILE A 142 6.53 15.71 3.00
CA ILE A 142 6.57 17.15 3.22
C ILE A 142 5.64 17.53 4.39
N LEU A 143 5.89 18.67 5.03
CA LEU A 143 5.17 19.07 6.23
C LEU A 143 3.71 19.37 5.97
N THR A 144 3.38 20.07 4.89
CA THR A 144 2.03 20.55 4.64
C THR A 144 1.50 20.24 3.24
N ILE A 145 0.17 20.13 3.11
CA ILE A 145 -0.52 19.96 1.82
C ILE A 145 -0.28 21.17 0.89
N GLY A 146 -0.12 22.37 1.44
CA GLY A 146 0.17 23.57 0.67
C GLY A 146 1.50 23.48 -0.07
N GLU A 147 2.55 23.00 0.60
CA GLU A 147 3.87 22.77 0.00
C GLU A 147 3.82 21.69 -1.09
N VAL A 148 3.05 20.61 -0.89
CA VAL A 148 2.81 19.59 -1.92
C VAL A 148 2.23 20.20 -3.19
N ARG A 149 1.26 21.10 -3.08
CA ARG A 149 0.64 21.77 -4.24
C ARG A 149 1.64 22.65 -4.98
N ILE A 150 2.41 23.46 -4.25
CA ILE A 150 3.44 24.34 -4.81
C ILE A 150 4.49 23.51 -5.57
N LEU A 151 4.93 22.40 -5.00
CA LEU A 151 5.91 21.53 -5.65
C LEU A 151 5.34 20.85 -6.90
N LYS A 152 4.11 20.36 -6.85
CA LYS A 152 3.43 19.79 -8.03
C LYS A 152 3.27 20.81 -9.17
N GLU A 153 3.06 22.08 -8.86
CA GLU A 153 3.01 23.15 -9.86
C GLU A 153 4.41 23.51 -10.40
N LYS A 154 5.43 23.54 -9.54
CA LYS A 154 6.83 23.80 -9.93
C LYS A 154 7.46 22.63 -10.69
N GLN A 155 7.00 21.39 -10.49
CA GLN A 155 7.48 20.19 -11.20
C GLN A 155 7.35 20.26 -12.73
N LYS A 156 6.62 21.22 -13.27
CA LYS A 156 6.62 21.49 -14.71
C LYS A 156 7.92 22.06 -15.23
N SER A 157 8.81 22.55 -14.36
CA SER A 157 10.10 23.17 -14.75
C SER A 157 11.35 22.43 -14.24
N PHE A 158 11.25 21.69 -13.11
CA PHE A 158 12.35 20.88 -12.55
C PHE A 158 11.83 19.48 -12.28
N ASP A 159 12.07 18.59 -13.23
CA ASP A 159 11.41 17.31 -13.36
C ASP A 159 12.10 16.21 -12.54
N ASP A 160 11.81 16.08 -11.26
CA ASP A 160 12.07 14.83 -10.55
C ASP A 160 10.91 13.85 -10.80
N LYS A 161 10.85 13.33 -12.05
CA LYS A 161 9.85 12.36 -12.51
C LYS A 161 9.83 11.08 -11.66
N LEU A 162 10.86 10.86 -10.85
CA LEU A 162 11.01 9.70 -10.01
C LEU A 162 10.46 9.92 -8.59
N ALA A 163 10.19 11.16 -8.18
CA ALA A 163 9.69 11.48 -6.86
C ALA A 163 8.15 11.51 -6.81
N PHE A 164 7.60 10.89 -5.77
CA PHE A 164 6.22 11.04 -5.37
C PHE A 164 6.16 11.82 -4.06
N TYR A 165 5.47 12.96 -4.07
CA TYR A 165 5.34 13.84 -2.93
C TYR A 165 4.03 13.61 -2.19
N ILE A 166 4.11 13.52 -0.86
CA ILE A 166 2.96 13.33 0.02
C ILE A 166 3.18 14.12 1.31
N SER A 167 2.13 14.70 1.87
CA SER A 167 2.22 15.31 3.20
C SER A 167 2.32 14.23 4.29
N ILE A 168 2.89 14.60 5.45
CA ILE A 168 2.96 13.70 6.60
C ILE A 168 1.56 13.27 7.05
N GLU A 169 0.61 14.21 7.03
CA GLU A 169 -0.79 13.97 7.44
C GLU A 169 -1.48 12.98 6.49
N GLU A 170 -1.34 13.18 5.17
CA GLU A 170 -1.89 12.25 4.18
C GLU A 170 -1.28 10.85 4.31
N LEU A 171 0.04 10.76 4.51
CA LEU A 171 0.71 9.48 4.71
C LEU A 171 0.20 8.79 5.98
N TYR A 172 0.05 9.52 7.08
CA TYR A 172 -0.52 9.02 8.33
C TYR A 172 -1.92 8.46 8.13
N ASP A 173 -2.80 9.21 7.48
CA ASP A 173 -4.18 8.80 7.22
C ASP A 173 -4.26 7.53 6.36
N ILE A 174 -3.34 7.41 5.40
CA ILE A 174 -3.27 6.23 4.53
C ILE A 174 -2.74 5.02 5.31
N VAL A 175 -1.72 5.19 6.14
CA VAL A 175 -1.18 4.11 6.98
C VAL A 175 -2.22 3.64 7.98
N LEU A 176 -2.98 4.56 8.59
CA LEU A 176 -4.07 4.22 9.51
C LEU A 176 -5.20 3.45 8.81
N PHE A 177 -5.57 3.88 7.60
CA PHE A 177 -6.55 3.17 6.78
C PHE A 177 -6.06 1.75 6.44
N LEU A 178 -4.81 1.60 6.01
CA LEU A 178 -4.20 0.31 5.70
C LEU A 178 -4.16 -0.61 6.93
N LEU A 179 -3.80 -0.07 8.10
CA LEU A 179 -3.80 -0.81 9.37
C LEU A 179 -5.19 -1.37 9.70
N LYS A 180 -6.24 -0.53 9.58
CA LYS A 180 -7.62 -0.97 9.81
C LYS A 180 -8.04 -2.07 8.84
N THR A 181 -7.67 -1.93 7.57
CA THR A 181 -7.97 -2.93 6.53
C THR A 181 -7.25 -4.25 6.81
N ILE A 182 -5.96 -4.22 7.14
CA ILE A 182 -5.18 -5.42 7.49
C ILE A 182 -5.73 -6.09 8.76
N ARG A 183 -6.14 -5.30 9.77
CA ARG A 183 -6.81 -5.85 10.95
C ARG A 183 -8.08 -6.60 10.57
N SER A 184 -8.95 -6.02 9.74
CA SER A 184 -10.16 -6.67 9.26
C SER A 184 -9.84 -7.95 8.48
N LEU A 185 -8.79 -7.94 7.67
CA LEU A 185 -8.34 -9.10 6.92
C LEU A 185 -7.88 -10.23 7.86
N ILE A 186 -7.10 -9.93 8.90
CA ILE A 186 -6.65 -10.93 9.89
C ILE A 186 -7.83 -11.51 10.66
N ILE A 187 -8.82 -10.70 11.06
CA ILE A 187 -10.03 -11.17 11.75
C ILE A 187 -10.80 -12.16 10.88
N ASN A 188 -10.84 -11.99 9.58
CA ASN A 188 -11.51 -12.91 8.66
C ASN A 188 -10.70 -14.21 8.39
N LEU A 189 -9.44 -14.31 8.86
CA LEU A 189 -8.63 -15.53 8.78
C LEU A 189 -8.86 -16.48 9.98
N ILE A 190 -9.43 -15.97 11.09
CA ILE A 190 -9.66 -16.71 12.33
C ILE A 190 -11.07 -17.33 12.29
#